data_5306c5c33849b8751025622a73f38ee5
#
_entry.id   5306c5c33849b8751025622a73f38ee5
#
_cell.length_a   1.000
_cell.length_b   1.000
_cell.length_c   1.000
_cell.angle_alpha   90.00
_cell.angle_beta   90.00
_cell.angle_gamma   90.00
#
_symmetry.space_group_name_H-M   'P 1'
#
loop_
_entity.id
_entity.type
_entity.pdbx_description
1 polymer ?
#
loop_
_entity_poly.entity_id
_entity_poly.type
_entity_poly.pdbx_seq_one_letter_code
_entity_poly.pdbx_strand_id
1 'polypeptide(L)'
;MTQKGLSTFISAASLSSLVEGKLRQYMDALGGDLGGELYNRVMREVERPLIDLALEVCRGNKVRTAALLGISRNTLKRKMGELGLA
;
A
#
# COMPACT_ATOMS: atom_id res chain seq x y z
N MET A 1 -21.86 -0.07 11.80
CA MET A 1 -20.87 0.76 12.43
C MET A 1 -19.52 0.59 11.80
N THR A 2 -19.06 1.68 11.24
CA THR A 2 -17.77 1.69 10.54
C THR A 2 -16.64 1.24 11.44
N GLN A 3 -16.66 1.68 12.67
CA GLN A 3 -15.61 1.34 13.62
C GLN A 3 -15.55 -0.12 13.97
N LYS A 4 -16.68 -0.79 13.94
CA LYS A 4 -16.72 -2.20 14.25
C LYS A 4 -15.95 -3.01 13.22
N GLY A 5 -16.16 -2.71 11.95
CA GLY A 5 -15.42 -3.38 10.87
C GLY A 5 -13.95 -3.08 10.93
N LEU A 6 -13.63 -1.81 11.16
CA LEU A 6 -12.24 -1.38 11.25
C LEU A 6 -11.56 -1.99 12.46
N SER A 7 -12.26 -2.05 13.59
CA SER A 7 -11.74 -2.63 14.80
C SER A 7 -11.42 -4.11 14.63
N THR A 8 -12.30 -4.84 13.95
CA THR A 8 -12.10 -6.25 13.68
C THR A 8 -10.85 -6.44 12.80
N PHE A 9 -10.73 -5.63 11.78
CA PHE A 9 -9.57 -5.67 10.89
C PHE A 9 -8.28 -5.44 11.66
N ILE A 10 -8.25 -4.43 12.51
CA ILE A 10 -7.07 -4.08 13.26
C ILE A 10 -6.71 -5.16 14.28
N SER A 11 -7.68 -5.70 14.98
CA SER A 11 -7.42 -6.64 16.06
C SER A 11 -7.14 -8.06 15.57
N ALA A 12 -7.64 -8.46 14.41
CA ALA A 12 -7.44 -9.83 13.91
C ALA A 12 -5.96 -10.10 13.62
N ALA A 13 -5.33 -9.16 12.94
CA ALA A 13 -3.90 -9.20 12.69
C ALA A 13 -3.59 -7.83 12.17
N SER A 14 -3.14 -6.96 13.04
CA SER A 14 -2.96 -5.58 12.61
C SER A 14 -2.03 -5.53 11.41
N LEU A 15 -2.34 -4.64 10.48
CA LEU A 15 -1.49 -4.42 9.32
C LEU A 15 -0.07 -4.10 9.76
N SER A 16 0.04 -3.30 10.81
CA SER A 16 1.32 -2.92 11.37
C SER A 16 2.15 -4.14 11.80
N SER A 17 1.51 -5.09 12.48
CA SER A 17 2.21 -6.31 12.92
C SER A 17 2.69 -7.15 11.76
N LEU A 18 1.84 -7.30 10.74
CA LEU A 18 2.20 -8.06 9.55
C LEU A 18 3.36 -7.39 8.81
N VAL A 19 3.30 -6.08 8.67
CA VAL A 19 4.34 -5.32 8.02
C VAL A 19 5.65 -5.43 8.79
N GLU A 20 5.59 -5.32 10.11
CA GLU A 20 6.79 -5.43 10.93
C GLU A 20 7.47 -6.79 10.74
N GLY A 21 6.69 -7.86 10.75
CA GLY A 21 7.25 -9.19 10.56
C GLY A 21 7.93 -9.34 9.20
N LYS A 22 7.28 -8.84 8.16
CA LYS A 22 7.85 -8.88 6.83
C LYS A 22 9.08 -8.00 6.71
N LEU A 23 9.07 -6.84 7.32
CA LEU A 23 10.22 -5.94 7.28
C LEU A 23 11.44 -6.53 7.99
N ARG A 24 11.22 -7.25 9.08
CA ARG A 24 12.34 -7.92 9.77
C ARG A 24 13.01 -8.93 8.85
N GLN A 25 12.22 -9.76 8.17
CA GLN A 25 12.74 -10.73 7.23
C GLN A 25 13.47 -10.03 6.08
N TYR A 26 12.89 -8.96 5.59
CA TYR A 26 13.44 -8.20 4.48
C TYR A 26 14.81 -7.61 4.84
N MET A 27 14.90 -7.00 6.00
CA MET A 27 16.15 -6.42 6.46
C MET A 27 17.23 -7.46 6.73
N ASP A 28 16.84 -8.59 7.30
CA ASP A 28 17.77 -9.68 7.54
C ASP A 28 18.35 -10.21 6.22
N ALA A 29 17.48 -10.38 5.23
CA ALA A 29 17.90 -10.91 3.93
C ALA A 29 18.81 -9.96 3.18
N LEU A 30 18.66 -8.66 3.38
CA LEU A 30 19.41 -7.66 2.63
C LEU A 30 20.72 -7.24 3.29
N GLY A 31 20.96 -7.70 4.51
CA GLY A 31 22.22 -7.42 5.18
C GLY A 31 22.46 -5.98 5.58
N GLY A 32 21.44 -5.16 5.53
CA GLY A 32 21.51 -3.83 6.10
C GLY A 32 21.96 -2.69 5.22
N ASP A 33 22.54 -2.96 4.05
CA ASP A 33 22.95 -1.87 3.18
C ASP A 33 22.15 -1.88 1.89
N LEU A 34 21.29 -0.89 1.74
CA LEU A 34 20.40 -0.77 0.58
C LEU A 34 20.64 0.50 -0.21
N GLY A 35 21.74 1.18 0.03
CA GLY A 35 22.09 2.39 -0.69
C GLY A 35 21.03 3.48 -0.58
N GLY A 36 20.30 3.50 0.53
CA GLY A 36 19.27 4.52 0.74
C GLY A 36 17.96 4.28 0.02
N GLU A 37 17.77 3.09 -0.56
CA GLU A 37 16.57 2.78 -1.34
C GLU A 37 15.47 2.07 -0.55
N LEU A 38 15.72 1.78 0.71
CA LEU A 38 14.79 0.99 1.53
C LEU A 38 13.38 1.59 1.57
N TYR A 39 13.29 2.88 1.84
CA TYR A 39 12.00 3.54 1.96
C TYR A 39 11.19 3.39 0.65
N ASN A 40 11.82 3.70 -0.46
CA ASN A 40 11.13 3.63 -1.75
C ASN A 40 10.71 2.20 -2.10
N ARG A 41 11.56 1.23 -1.80
CA ARG A 41 11.23 -0.17 -2.05
C ARG A 41 10.04 -0.62 -1.22
N VAL A 42 10.07 -0.31 0.08
CA VAL A 42 8.98 -0.69 0.98
C VAL A 42 7.68 -0.03 0.55
N MET A 43 7.74 1.26 0.23
CA MET A 43 6.53 1.97 -0.17
C MET A 43 5.95 1.43 -1.45
N ARG A 44 6.78 1.03 -2.41
CA ARG A 44 6.30 0.40 -3.63
C ARG A 44 5.59 -0.91 -3.36
N GLU A 45 6.17 -1.73 -2.48
CA GLU A 45 5.60 -3.02 -2.12
C GLU A 45 4.22 -2.88 -1.47
N VAL A 46 4.02 -1.81 -0.73
CA VAL A 46 2.74 -1.55 -0.06
C VAL A 46 1.77 -0.86 -1.01
N GLU A 47 2.25 0.11 -1.77
CA GLU A 47 1.38 0.90 -2.65
C GLU A 47 0.77 0.08 -3.78
N ARG A 48 1.53 -0.86 -4.32
CA ARG A 48 1.02 -1.65 -5.44
C ARG A 48 -0.27 -2.41 -5.09
N PRO A 49 -0.29 -3.25 -4.08
CA PRO A 49 -1.54 -3.93 -3.74
C PRO A 49 -2.62 -2.99 -3.24
N LEU A 50 -2.24 -1.92 -2.56
CA LEU A 50 -3.21 -0.94 -2.07
C LEU A 50 -3.97 -0.28 -3.23
N ILE A 51 -3.23 0.22 -4.20
CA ILE A 51 -3.85 0.89 -5.35
C ILE A 51 -4.59 -0.11 -6.23
N ASP A 52 -4.01 -1.28 -6.43
CA ASP A 52 -4.64 -2.32 -7.24
C ASP A 52 -6.00 -2.73 -6.66
N LEU A 53 -6.05 -2.96 -5.35
CA LEU A 53 -7.29 -3.32 -4.69
C LEU A 53 -8.30 -2.17 -4.70
N ALA A 54 -7.83 -0.95 -4.54
CA ALA A 54 -8.72 0.21 -4.60
C ALA A 54 -9.33 0.36 -6.00
N LEU A 55 -8.53 0.12 -7.03
CA LEU A 55 -9.02 0.13 -8.41
C LEU A 55 -10.07 -0.96 -8.61
N GLU A 56 -9.82 -2.14 -8.08
CA GLU A 56 -10.74 -3.26 -8.18
C GLU A 56 -12.08 -2.91 -7.52
N VAL A 57 -12.04 -2.39 -6.31
CA VAL A 57 -13.25 -1.99 -5.58
C VAL A 57 -14.04 -0.93 -6.35
N CYS A 58 -13.33 -0.02 -7.01
CA CYS A 58 -13.94 1.05 -7.78
C CYS A 58 -14.18 0.68 -9.24
N ARG A 59 -13.97 -0.60 -9.60
CA ARG A 59 -14.19 -1.12 -10.94
C ARG A 59 -13.45 -0.33 -12.02
N GLY A 60 -12.23 0.05 -11.71
CA GLY A 60 -11.37 0.77 -12.62
C GLY A 60 -11.66 2.27 -12.76
N ASN A 61 -12.61 2.77 -12.01
CA ASN A 61 -12.94 4.21 -12.05
C ASN A 61 -11.88 4.99 -11.27
N LYS A 62 -11.01 5.68 -11.98
CA LYS A 62 -9.87 6.36 -11.38
C LYS A 62 -10.27 7.52 -10.50
N VAL A 63 -11.34 8.22 -10.85
CA VAL A 63 -11.84 9.34 -10.03
C VAL A 63 -12.29 8.83 -8.67
N ARG A 64 -13.06 7.74 -8.68
CA ARG A 64 -13.54 7.14 -7.43
C ARG A 64 -12.39 6.52 -6.64
N THR A 65 -11.42 5.93 -7.33
CA THR A 65 -10.26 5.33 -6.69
C THR A 65 -9.44 6.39 -5.95
N ALA A 66 -9.19 7.52 -6.59
CA ALA A 66 -8.47 8.62 -5.96
C ALA A 66 -9.21 9.12 -4.73
N ALA A 67 -10.53 9.25 -4.82
CA ALA A 67 -11.35 9.67 -3.70
C ALA A 67 -11.30 8.66 -2.56
N LEU A 68 -11.39 7.37 -2.88
CA LEU A 68 -11.31 6.31 -1.89
C LEU A 68 -9.97 6.34 -1.15
N LEU A 69 -8.89 6.53 -1.90
CA LEU A 69 -7.55 6.57 -1.32
C LEU A 69 -7.23 7.89 -0.61
N GLY A 70 -7.98 8.92 -0.88
CA GLY A 70 -7.73 10.24 -0.29
C GLY A 70 -6.56 10.97 -0.94
N ILE A 71 -6.30 10.72 -2.22
CA ILE A 71 -5.23 11.39 -2.95
C ILE A 71 -5.80 12.06 -4.20
N SER A 72 -5.02 12.98 -4.79
CA SER A 72 -5.48 13.65 -6.00
C SER A 72 -5.42 12.69 -7.19
N ARG A 73 -6.20 13.02 -8.22
CA ARG A 73 -6.19 12.22 -9.45
C ARG A 73 -4.81 12.23 -10.10
N ASN A 74 -4.13 13.36 -10.05
CA ASN A 74 -2.78 13.46 -10.62
C ASN A 74 -1.80 12.58 -9.88
N THR A 75 -1.90 12.56 -8.55
CA THR A 75 -1.05 11.68 -7.74
C THR A 75 -1.31 10.22 -8.06
N LEU A 76 -2.59 9.84 -8.17
CA LEU A 76 -2.94 8.47 -8.52
C LEU A 76 -2.37 8.08 -9.88
N LYS A 77 -2.55 8.96 -10.87
CA LYS A 77 -2.05 8.70 -12.22
C LYS A 77 -0.54 8.51 -12.22
N ARG A 78 0.18 9.37 -11.52
CA ARG A 78 1.63 9.27 -11.42
C ARG A 78 2.05 7.94 -10.77
N LYS A 79 1.42 7.60 -9.66
CA LYS A 79 1.74 6.37 -8.95
C LYS A 79 1.41 5.13 -9.78
N MET A 80 0.30 5.13 -10.48
CA MET A 80 -0.05 4.03 -11.36
C MET A 80 1.00 3.84 -12.44
N GLY A 81 1.49 4.93 -12.99
CA GLY A 81 2.56 4.86 -13.99
C GLY A 81 3.84 4.29 -13.41
N GLU A 82 4.23 4.77 -12.23
CA GLU A 82 5.44 4.30 -11.55
C GLU A 82 5.36 2.83 -11.18
N LEU A 83 4.17 2.36 -10.86
CA LEU A 83 3.96 0.98 -10.42
C LEU A 83 3.61 0.02 -11.57
N GLY A 84 3.45 0.55 -12.77
CA GLY A 84 3.08 -0.28 -13.91
C GLY A 84 1.64 -0.74 -13.89
N LEU A 85 0.75 0.02 -13.26
CA LEU A 85 -0.66 -0.33 -13.17
C LEU A 85 -1.53 0.43 -14.17
N ALA A 86 -0.96 1.30 -14.92
CA ALA A 86 -1.72 2.16 -15.84
C ALA A 86 -2.36 1.38 -16.98
#